data_9f5b733493e7ab510c8654d6984dca1c
#
_entry.id   9f5b733493e7ab510c8654d6984dca1c
#
_cell.length_a   1.000
_cell.length_b   1.000
_cell.length_c   1.000
_cell.angle_alpha   90.00
_cell.angle_beta   90.00
_cell.angle_gamma   90.00
#
_symmetry.space_group_name_H-M   'P 1'
#
loop_
_entity.id
_entity.type
_entity.pdbx_description
1 polymer ?
#
loop_
_entity_poly.entity_id
_entity_poly.type
_entity_poly.pdbx_seq_one_letter_code
_entity_poly.pdbx_strand_id
1 'polypeptide(L)' 'MNPLDLFNQVKELIEKKDFEAAKTFVAENQEQLGEYFSQAQQLISGSEGL' A
#
# COMPACT_ATOMS: atom_id res chain seq x y z
N MET A 1 -6.27 11.61 6.62
CA MET A 1 -6.94 10.31 6.40
C MET A 1 -6.47 9.35 7.48
N ASN A 2 -7.33 8.44 7.88
CA ASN A 2 -6.91 7.47 8.89
C ASN A 2 -6.16 6.31 8.22
N PRO A 3 -5.43 5.52 9.04
CA PRO A 3 -4.60 4.44 8.47
C PRO A 3 -5.37 3.45 7.59
N LEU A 4 -6.61 3.15 7.96
CA LEU A 4 -7.40 2.20 7.19
C LEU A 4 -7.74 2.75 5.79
N ASP A 5 -8.08 4.05 5.72
CA ASP A 5 -8.35 4.68 4.43
C ASP A 5 -7.12 4.64 3.52
N LEU A 6 -5.95 4.90 4.10
CA LEU A 6 -4.70 4.84 3.35
C LEU A 6 -4.41 3.43 2.86
N PHE A 7 -4.64 2.45 3.73
CA PHE A 7 -4.44 1.06 3.36
C PHE A 7 -5.38 0.65 2.22
N ASN A 8 -6.63 1.11 2.27
CA ASN A 8 -7.60 0.83 1.20
C ASN A 8 -7.17 1.42 -0.13
N GLN A 9 -6.52 2.61 -0.12
CA GLN A 9 -6.00 3.19 -1.34
C GLN A 9 -4.85 2.37 -1.93
N VAL A 10 -4.02 1.80 -1.06
CA VAL A 10 -2.96 0.89 -1.52
C VAL A 10 -3.59 -0.31 -2.23
N LYS A 11 -4.64 -0.88 -1.64
CA LYS A 11 -5.32 -2.03 -2.24
C LYS A 11 -5.89 -1.68 -3.61
N GLU A 12 -6.46 -0.48 -3.76
CA GLU A 12 -6.97 -0.05 -5.06
C GLU A 12 -5.88 0.04 -6.11
N LEU A 13 -4.72 0.60 -5.73
CA LEU A 13 -3.60 0.71 -6.66
C LEU A 13 -3.12 -0.67 -7.11
N ILE A 14 -3.10 -1.61 -6.19
CA ILE A 14 -2.69 -2.98 -6.50
C ILE A 14 -3.71 -3.65 -7.44
N GLU A 15 -4.99 -3.41 -7.22
CA GLU A 15 -6.02 -3.95 -8.10
C GLU A 15 -5.87 -3.44 -9.53
N LYS A 16 -5.42 -2.20 -9.68
CA LYS A 16 -5.17 -1.59 -10.98
C LYS A 16 -3.81 -2.01 -11.57
N LYS A 17 -3.05 -2.82 -10.86
CA LYS A 17 -1.72 -3.24 -11.23
C LYS A 17 -0.72 -2.10 -11.30
N ASP A 18 -0.99 -1.02 -10.56
CA ASP A 18 -0.13 0.16 -10.52
C ASP A 18 0.82 0.05 -9.34
N PHE A 19 1.75 -0.91 -9.43
CA PHE A 19 2.63 -1.23 -8.32
C PHE A 19 3.62 -0.12 -7.99
N GLU A 20 4.07 0.62 -9.00
CA GLU A 20 4.97 1.76 -8.79
C GLU A 20 4.29 2.82 -7.91
N ALA A 21 3.05 3.17 -8.27
CA ALA A 21 2.30 4.16 -7.50
C ALA A 21 2.01 3.64 -6.11
N ALA A 22 1.73 2.35 -5.97
CA ALA A 22 1.47 1.75 -4.66
C ALA A 22 2.69 1.85 -3.76
N LYS A 23 3.87 1.56 -4.29
CA LYS A 23 5.13 1.65 -3.53
C LYS A 23 5.40 3.08 -3.08
N THR A 24 5.24 4.03 -4.00
CA THR A 24 5.45 5.44 -3.69
C THR A 24 4.47 5.92 -2.63
N PHE A 25 3.22 5.53 -2.77
CA PHE A 25 2.17 5.92 -1.83
C PHE A 25 2.50 5.41 -0.42
N VAL A 26 2.90 4.15 -0.31
CA VAL A 26 3.24 3.55 0.97
C VAL A 26 4.45 4.25 1.59
N ALA A 27 5.47 4.53 0.79
CA ALA A 27 6.67 5.21 1.29
C ALA A 27 6.35 6.62 1.79
N GLU A 28 5.51 7.35 1.06
CA GLU A 28 5.17 8.72 1.42
C GLU A 28 4.26 8.80 2.64
N ASN A 29 3.49 7.75 2.90
CA ASN A 29 2.53 7.74 3.99
C ASN A 29 2.90 6.73 5.08
N GLN A 30 4.18 6.41 5.19
CA GLN A 30 4.66 5.40 6.13
C GLN A 30 4.19 5.65 7.56
N GLU A 31 4.35 6.87 8.03
CA GLU A 31 3.98 7.21 9.41
C GLU A 31 2.47 7.14 9.62
N GLN A 32 1.71 7.66 8.66
CA GLN A 32 0.26 7.67 8.76
C GLN A 32 -0.34 6.27 8.67
N LEU A 33 0.32 5.37 7.95
CA LEU A 33 -0.15 3.99 7.84
C LEU A 33 -0.01 3.23 9.16
N GLY A 34 1.00 3.60 9.96
CA GLY A 34 1.19 2.96 11.25
C GLY A 34 1.40 1.46 11.10
N GLU A 35 0.60 0.68 11.82
CA GLU A 35 0.74 -0.78 11.79
C GLU A 35 0.33 -1.40 10.45
N TYR A 36 -0.38 -0.66 9.61
CA TYR A 36 -0.73 -1.15 8.27
C TYR A 36 0.44 -1.07 7.30
N PHE A 37 1.51 -0.39 7.67
CA PHE A 37 2.66 -0.25 6.79
C PHE A 37 3.24 -1.61 6.38
N SER A 38 3.47 -2.49 7.35
CA SER A 38 3.98 -3.84 7.08
C SER A 38 3.02 -4.63 6.20
N GLN A 39 1.74 -4.53 6.49
CA GLN A 39 0.72 -5.24 5.72
C GLN A 39 0.67 -4.74 4.28
N ALA A 40 0.80 -3.43 4.10
CA ALA A 40 0.81 -2.84 2.76
C ALA A 40 2.01 -3.32 1.96
N GLN A 41 3.18 -3.38 2.59
CA GLN A 41 4.38 -3.87 1.92
C GLN A 41 4.24 -5.33 1.51
N GLN A 42 3.68 -6.15 2.38
CA GLN A 42 3.47 -7.56 2.08
C GLN A 42 2.47 -7.72 0.94
N LEU A 43 1.45 -6.90 0.93
CA LEU A 43 0.44 -6.95 -0.12
C LEU A 43 1.04 -6.62 -1.49
N ILE A 44 1.87 -5.58 -1.53
CA ILE A 44 2.56 -5.20 -2.76
C ILE A 44 3.50 -6.31 -3.23
N SER A 45 4.34 -6.82 -2.32
CA SER A 45 5.30 -7.87 -2.65
C SER A 45 4.61 -9.13 -3.13
N GLY A 46 3.54 -9.53 -2.46
CA GLY A 46 2.79 -10.71 -2.84
C GLY A 46 2.15 -10.57 -4.20
N SER A 47 1.62 -9.38 -4.49
CA SER A 47 0.95 -9.13 -5.77
C SER A 47 1.94 -9.05 -6.93
N GLU A 48 3.10 -8.42 -6.71
CA GLU A 48 4.13 -8.34 -7.73
C GLU A 48 4.71 -9.71 -8.07
N GLY A 49 4.78 -10.58 -7.09
CA GLY A 49 5.33 -11.91 -7.25
C GLY A 49 4.45 -12.84 -8.06
N LEU A 50 3.22 -12.44 -8.34
CA LEU A 50 2.30 -13.23 -9.15
C LEU A 50 2.48 -12.91 -10.62
#